data_69ae45d4c4109a24d8217ae6b34cfdcd
#
_entry.id   69ae45d4c4109a24d8217ae6b34cfdcd
#
_cell.length_a   1.000
_cell.length_b   1.000
_cell.length_c   1.000
_cell.angle_alpha   90.00
_cell.angle_beta   90.00
_cell.angle_gamma   90.00
#
_symmetry.space_group_name_H-M   'P 1'
#
loop_
_entity.id
_entity.type
_entity.pdbx_description
1 polymer ?
#
loop_
_entity_poly.entity_id
_entity_poly.type
_entity_poly.pdbx_seq_one_letter_code
_entity_poly.pdbx_strand_id
1 'polypeptide(L)'
;ETGDWQYPADYTDPDTGAVYPVHRTLAVYPQAILPRCRDWAVNTAQLERLYALADECAARGVKLTVVLPPMADTVLTQVCEPLGIAGEMTGTVLPALREAADAHGFALLDYEWTDRPAYDEDTQFYDGFHLDTRYGLPQWTETLFAALR
;
A
#
# COMPACT_ATOMS: atom_id res chain seq x y z
N GLU A 1 -13.12 -21.01 -12.38
CA GLU A 1 -13.81 -19.85 -11.78
C GLU A 1 -12.75 -18.82 -11.47
N THR A 2 -12.64 -17.81 -12.31
CA THR A 2 -11.85 -16.60 -12.05
C THR A 2 -12.57 -15.89 -10.91
N GLY A 3 -11.98 -15.90 -9.73
CA GLY A 3 -12.51 -15.20 -8.56
C GLY A 3 -12.35 -13.70 -8.73
N ASP A 4 -13.09 -13.12 -9.64
CA ASP A 4 -13.25 -11.68 -9.72
C ASP A 4 -14.02 -11.22 -8.47
N TRP A 5 -13.28 -10.71 -7.50
CA TRP A 5 -13.86 -9.96 -6.41
C TRP A 5 -14.51 -8.69 -7.01
N GLN A 6 -15.81 -8.80 -7.28
CA GLN A 6 -16.59 -7.62 -7.61
C GLN A 6 -17.00 -6.98 -6.28
N TYR A 7 -16.31 -5.92 -5.91
CA TYR A 7 -16.81 -5.03 -4.86
C TYR A 7 -18.16 -4.49 -5.34
N PRO A 8 -19.22 -4.59 -4.53
CA PRO A 8 -20.47 -3.93 -4.87
C PRO A 8 -20.20 -2.43 -5.05
N ALA A 9 -20.86 -1.80 -6.01
CA ALA A 9 -20.74 -0.37 -6.27
C ALA A 9 -21.02 0.47 -5.01
N ASP A 10 -21.82 -0.07 -4.10
CA ASP A 10 -22.17 0.52 -2.82
C ASP A 10 -22.07 -0.56 -1.74
N TYR A 11 -21.57 -0.18 -0.58
CA TYR A 11 -21.62 -1.03 0.61
C TYR A 11 -23.02 -0.93 1.23
N THR A 12 -23.68 -2.05 1.38
CA THR A 12 -24.93 -2.14 2.15
C THR A 12 -24.59 -2.66 3.54
N ASP A 13 -24.87 -1.86 4.56
CA ASP A 13 -24.73 -2.26 5.95
C ASP A 13 -25.71 -3.40 6.24
N PRO A 14 -25.25 -4.58 6.65
CA PRO A 14 -26.12 -5.74 6.87
C PRO A 14 -27.07 -5.57 8.05
N ASP A 15 -26.75 -4.70 9.02
CA ASP A 15 -27.55 -4.51 10.23
C ASP A 15 -28.63 -3.45 10.05
N THR A 16 -28.34 -2.42 9.28
CA THR A 16 -29.26 -1.28 9.08
C THR A 16 -29.92 -1.23 7.71
N GLY A 17 -29.39 -1.97 6.73
CA GLY A 17 -29.79 -1.89 5.33
C GLY A 17 -29.44 -0.55 4.65
N ALA A 18 -28.68 0.31 5.33
CA ALA A 18 -28.25 1.58 4.77
C ALA A 18 -27.20 1.35 3.67
N VAL A 19 -27.39 2.03 2.53
CA VAL A 19 -26.44 1.98 1.42
C VAL A 19 -25.46 3.13 1.55
N TYR A 20 -24.17 2.79 1.64
CA TYR A 20 -23.09 3.76 1.68
C TYR A 20 -22.33 3.73 0.35
N PRO A 21 -22.15 4.89 -0.30
CA PRO A 21 -21.19 4.99 -1.38
C PRO A 21 -19.81 4.52 -0.90
N VAL A 22 -19.09 3.80 -1.76
CA VAL A 22 -17.79 3.19 -1.47
C VAL A 22 -16.82 4.17 -0.79
N HIS A 23 -16.73 5.40 -1.29
CA HIS A 23 -15.85 6.45 -0.78
C HIS A 23 -16.17 6.93 0.67
N ARG A 24 -17.34 6.65 1.22
CA ARG A 24 -17.62 6.95 2.64
C ARG A 24 -16.87 6.03 3.61
N THR A 25 -16.41 4.89 3.15
CA THR A 25 -15.60 3.98 3.95
C THR A 25 -14.27 4.65 4.30
N LEU A 26 -13.67 5.40 3.37
CA LEU A 26 -12.45 6.15 3.60
C LEU A 26 -12.60 7.18 4.74
N ALA A 27 -13.73 7.88 4.83
CA ALA A 27 -13.95 8.90 5.84
C ALA A 27 -13.93 8.38 7.29
N VAL A 28 -14.24 7.09 7.52
CA VAL A 28 -14.25 6.45 8.85
C VAL A 28 -13.06 5.51 9.06
N TYR A 29 -12.34 5.19 8.01
CA TYR A 29 -11.26 4.22 8.03
C TYR A 29 -10.12 4.57 8.99
N PRO A 30 -9.63 5.84 9.06
CA PRO A 30 -8.57 6.21 9.98
C PRO A 30 -8.91 5.88 11.45
N GLN A 31 -10.14 6.14 11.89
CA GLN A 31 -10.57 5.84 13.26
C GLN A 31 -10.59 4.34 13.53
N ALA A 32 -10.90 3.51 12.52
CA ALA A 32 -10.93 2.06 12.65
C ALA A 32 -9.53 1.44 12.75
N ILE A 33 -8.54 1.98 12.03
CA ILE A 33 -7.18 1.43 12.00
C ILE A 33 -6.23 2.06 13.03
N LEU A 34 -6.46 3.30 13.45
CA LEU A 34 -5.59 4.03 14.38
C LEU A 34 -5.23 3.23 15.65
N PRO A 35 -6.16 2.54 16.33
CA PRO A 35 -5.82 1.73 17.49
C PRO A 35 -4.88 0.55 17.17
N ARG A 36 -4.96 0.01 15.95
CA ARG A 36 -4.14 -1.13 15.48
C ARG A 36 -2.73 -0.70 15.08
N CYS A 37 -2.57 0.57 14.71
CA CYS A 37 -1.28 1.14 14.29
C CYS A 37 -0.46 1.72 15.46
N ARG A 38 -1.02 1.80 16.69
CA ARG A 38 -0.32 2.39 17.84
C ARG A 38 0.97 1.68 18.23
N ASP A 39 0.99 0.36 18.06
CA ASP A 39 2.14 -0.48 18.39
C ASP A 39 2.91 -0.87 17.11
N TRP A 40 2.78 -0.06 16.06
CA TRP A 40 3.49 -0.30 14.82
C TRP A 40 5.01 -0.28 15.05
N ALA A 41 5.69 -1.26 14.51
CA ALA A 41 7.15 -1.34 14.50
C ALA A 41 7.63 -2.12 13.28
N VAL A 42 8.84 -1.81 12.85
CA VAL A 42 9.50 -2.56 11.77
C VAL A 42 9.78 -3.98 12.21
N ASN A 43 9.33 -4.95 11.43
CA ASN A 43 9.64 -6.36 11.67
C ASN A 43 10.94 -6.74 10.97
N THR A 44 12.06 -6.63 11.68
CA THR A 44 13.40 -6.94 11.15
C THR A 44 13.53 -8.36 10.64
N ALA A 45 12.87 -9.34 11.29
CA ALA A 45 12.91 -10.73 10.84
C ALA A 45 12.22 -10.93 9.48
N GLN A 46 11.22 -10.11 9.14
CA GLN A 46 10.62 -10.14 7.81
C GLN A 46 11.52 -9.48 6.77
N LEU A 47 12.22 -8.42 7.12
CA LEU A 47 13.22 -7.81 6.24
C LEU A 47 14.35 -8.78 5.90
N GLU A 48 14.89 -9.50 6.89
CA GLU A 48 15.90 -10.54 6.67
C GLU A 48 15.41 -11.65 5.72
N ARG A 49 14.14 -12.04 5.82
CA ARG A 49 13.54 -13.00 4.88
C ARG A 49 13.41 -12.45 3.47
N LEU A 50 13.07 -11.18 3.34
CA LEU A 50 13.04 -10.49 2.03
C LEU A 50 14.44 -10.50 1.41
N TYR A 51 15.49 -10.19 2.19
CA TYR A 51 16.86 -10.15 1.68
C TYR A 51 17.33 -11.54 1.26
N ALA A 52 17.05 -12.57 2.06
CA ALA A 52 17.36 -13.95 1.69
C ALA A 52 16.62 -14.40 0.41
N LEU A 53 15.35 -13.98 0.23
CA LEU A 53 14.61 -14.25 -1.00
C LEU A 53 15.25 -13.53 -2.20
N ALA A 54 15.67 -12.27 -2.03
CA ALA A 54 16.33 -11.51 -3.07
C ALA A 54 17.64 -12.16 -3.52
N ASP A 55 18.47 -12.60 -2.56
CA ASP A 55 19.71 -13.33 -2.85
C ASP A 55 19.44 -14.63 -3.63
N GLU A 56 18.41 -15.36 -3.27
CA GLU A 56 18.02 -16.59 -3.99
C GLU A 56 17.52 -16.30 -5.39
N CYS A 57 16.74 -15.23 -5.58
CA CYS A 57 16.31 -14.76 -6.90
C CYS A 57 17.52 -14.40 -7.76
N ALA A 58 18.44 -13.62 -7.23
CA ALA A 58 19.66 -13.22 -7.93
C ALA A 58 20.52 -14.43 -8.32
N ALA A 59 20.71 -15.39 -7.40
CA ALA A 59 21.45 -16.62 -7.68
C ALA A 59 20.83 -17.48 -8.80
N ARG A 60 19.52 -17.34 -9.02
CA ARG A 60 18.78 -18.05 -10.07
C ARG A 60 18.56 -17.22 -11.35
N GLY A 61 19.09 -16.00 -11.41
CA GLY A 61 18.89 -15.08 -12.52
C GLY A 61 17.44 -14.54 -12.64
N VAL A 62 16.69 -14.55 -11.54
CA VAL A 62 15.33 -14.01 -11.46
C VAL A 62 15.41 -12.56 -10.99
N LYS A 63 14.77 -11.66 -11.72
CA LYS A 63 14.64 -10.26 -11.30
C LYS A 63 13.52 -10.14 -10.27
N LEU A 64 13.85 -9.68 -9.06
CA LEU A 64 12.87 -9.37 -8.03
C LEU A 64 12.57 -7.86 -8.04
N THR A 65 11.29 -7.51 -7.99
CA THR A 65 10.83 -6.14 -7.78
C THR A 65 9.93 -6.11 -6.56
N VAL A 66 10.29 -5.30 -5.59
CA VAL A 66 9.47 -5.01 -4.39
C VAL A 66 8.69 -3.75 -4.65
N VAL A 67 7.39 -3.78 -4.39
CA VAL A 67 6.50 -2.66 -4.63
C VAL A 67 5.81 -2.29 -3.33
N LEU A 68 5.90 -1.02 -2.94
CA LEU A 68 5.07 -0.42 -1.91
C LEU A 68 3.90 0.28 -2.60
N PRO A 69 2.69 -0.29 -2.53
CA PRO A 69 1.54 0.22 -3.28
C PRO A 69 1.02 1.53 -2.67
N PRO A 70 0.28 2.35 -3.44
CA PRO A 70 -0.24 3.62 -2.93
C PRO A 70 -1.25 3.42 -1.79
N MET A 71 -1.22 4.32 -0.82
CA MET A 71 -2.25 4.49 0.21
C MET A 71 -2.92 5.85 0.06
N ALA A 72 -4.13 5.99 0.59
CA ALA A 72 -4.88 7.25 0.59
C ALA A 72 -4.18 8.32 1.45
N ASP A 73 -4.23 9.58 1.03
CA ASP A 73 -3.64 10.72 1.78
C ASP A 73 -4.29 10.89 3.14
N THR A 74 -5.58 10.55 3.26
CA THR A 74 -6.31 10.53 4.53
C THR A 74 -5.66 9.58 5.56
N VAL A 75 -5.14 8.42 5.15
CA VAL A 75 -4.41 7.52 6.07
C VAL A 75 -3.05 8.09 6.44
N LEU A 76 -2.33 8.64 5.48
CA LEU A 76 -1.04 9.29 5.74
C LEU A 76 -1.19 10.38 6.82
N THR A 77 -2.12 11.31 6.60
CA THR A 77 -2.27 12.52 7.43
C THR A 77 -2.96 12.27 8.76
N GLN A 78 -3.92 11.34 8.83
CA GLN A 78 -4.71 11.09 10.04
C GLN A 78 -4.23 9.90 10.88
N VAL A 79 -3.37 9.04 10.35
CA VAL A 79 -2.84 7.87 11.06
C VAL A 79 -1.32 7.88 11.10
N CYS A 80 -0.66 7.87 9.94
CA CYS A 80 0.78 7.65 9.89
C CYS A 80 1.58 8.84 10.46
N GLU A 81 1.22 10.06 10.12
CA GLU A 81 1.89 11.25 10.64
C GLU A 81 1.70 11.43 12.16
N PRO A 82 0.46 11.39 12.72
CA PRO A 82 0.25 11.54 14.15
C PRO A 82 0.90 10.47 15.02
N LEU A 83 1.12 9.26 14.47
CA LEU A 83 1.80 8.16 15.16
C LEU A 83 3.31 8.13 14.93
N GLY A 84 3.87 9.06 14.15
CA GLY A 84 5.29 9.10 13.81
C GLY A 84 5.73 8.04 12.79
N ILE A 85 4.80 7.22 12.27
CA ILE A 85 5.08 6.15 11.31
C ILE A 85 5.68 6.74 10.02
N ALA A 86 5.11 7.83 9.53
CA ALA A 86 5.59 8.48 8.30
C ALA A 86 7.05 8.94 8.45
N GLY A 87 7.40 9.53 9.60
CA GLY A 87 8.78 9.96 9.90
C GLY A 87 9.75 8.79 10.00
N GLU A 88 9.36 7.70 10.67
CA GLU A 88 10.18 6.48 10.78
C GLU A 88 10.37 5.82 9.40
N MET A 89 9.30 5.69 8.62
CA MET A 89 9.38 5.10 7.28
C MET A 89 10.29 5.92 6.37
N THR A 90 10.08 7.23 6.27
CA THR A 90 10.85 8.06 5.32
C THR A 90 12.26 8.38 5.80
N GLY A 91 12.46 8.50 7.11
CA GLY A 91 13.75 8.86 7.71
C GLY A 91 14.68 7.68 7.98
N THR A 92 14.15 6.49 8.23
CA THR A 92 14.95 5.34 8.66
C THR A 92 14.75 4.12 7.75
N VAL A 93 13.50 3.67 7.59
CA VAL A 93 13.22 2.37 6.96
C VAL A 93 13.48 2.39 5.45
N LEU A 94 12.96 3.39 4.75
CA LEU A 94 13.15 3.48 3.29
C LEU A 94 14.61 3.69 2.87
N PRO A 95 15.41 4.55 3.54
CA PRO A 95 16.83 4.64 3.25
C PRO A 95 17.53 3.27 3.40
N ALA A 96 17.30 2.56 4.52
CA ALA A 96 17.87 1.23 4.74
C ALA A 96 17.38 0.20 3.71
N LEU A 97 16.11 0.26 3.31
CA LEU A 97 15.55 -0.65 2.31
C LEU A 97 16.13 -0.38 0.91
N ARG A 98 16.44 0.87 0.56
CA ARG A 98 17.13 1.23 -0.69
C ARG A 98 18.57 0.72 -0.70
N GLU A 99 19.31 0.88 0.40
CA GLU A 99 20.65 0.29 0.54
C GLU A 99 20.62 -1.24 0.41
N ALA A 100 19.63 -1.89 1.02
CA ALA A 100 19.44 -3.32 0.90
C ALA A 100 19.05 -3.75 -0.53
N ALA A 101 18.25 -2.95 -1.24
CA ALA A 101 17.90 -3.21 -2.64
C ALA A 101 19.15 -3.25 -3.53
N ASP A 102 20.07 -2.30 -3.35
CA ASP A 102 21.36 -2.30 -4.04
C ASP A 102 22.24 -3.48 -3.65
N ALA A 103 22.29 -3.82 -2.35
CA ALA A 103 23.14 -4.89 -1.83
C ALA A 103 22.66 -6.30 -2.23
N HIS A 104 21.36 -6.54 -2.28
CA HIS A 104 20.74 -7.83 -2.56
C HIS A 104 20.19 -7.96 -3.98
N GLY A 105 20.32 -6.91 -4.81
CA GLY A 105 20.01 -6.96 -6.24
C GLY A 105 18.51 -7.03 -6.57
N PHE A 106 17.65 -6.36 -5.79
CA PHE A 106 16.24 -6.20 -6.14
C PHE A 106 15.88 -4.74 -6.50
N ALA A 107 14.84 -4.54 -7.28
CA ALA A 107 14.30 -3.22 -7.53
C ALA A 107 13.28 -2.84 -6.45
N LEU A 108 13.27 -1.58 -6.01
CA LEU A 108 12.27 -1.04 -5.09
C LEU A 108 11.46 0.06 -5.79
N LEU A 109 10.15 -0.12 -5.85
CA LEU A 109 9.19 0.87 -6.33
C LEU A 109 8.36 1.36 -5.15
N ASP A 110 8.58 2.60 -4.73
CA ASP A 110 7.93 3.20 -3.56
C ASP A 110 6.85 4.19 -3.98
N TYR A 111 5.62 3.70 -4.15
CA TYR A 111 4.45 4.52 -4.43
C TYR A 111 3.62 4.86 -3.19
N GLU A 112 4.05 4.37 -2.04
CA GLU A 112 3.36 4.60 -0.77
C GLU A 112 3.82 5.88 -0.06
N TRP A 113 5.13 6.16 -0.08
CA TRP A 113 5.74 7.21 0.73
C TRP A 113 6.38 8.32 -0.09
N THR A 114 7.19 7.98 -1.10
CA THR A 114 8.03 8.97 -1.82
C THR A 114 7.45 9.33 -3.19
N ASP A 115 7.22 8.33 -4.04
CA ASP A 115 6.79 8.54 -5.43
C ASP A 115 5.27 8.37 -5.56
N ARG A 116 4.54 8.98 -4.63
CA ARG A 116 3.09 8.85 -4.52
C ARG A 116 2.40 9.38 -5.78
N PRO A 117 1.64 8.54 -6.50
CA PRO A 117 0.86 9.01 -7.63
C PRO A 117 -0.32 9.87 -7.13
N ALA A 118 -0.71 10.84 -7.93
CA ALA A 118 -1.88 11.65 -7.62
C ALA A 118 -3.16 10.85 -7.87
N TYR A 119 -3.91 10.59 -6.81
CA TYR A 119 -5.22 9.98 -6.83
C TYR A 119 -6.27 10.93 -6.29
N ASP A 120 -7.47 10.87 -6.87
CA ASP A 120 -8.68 11.37 -6.23
C ASP A 120 -9.17 10.29 -5.26
N GLU A 121 -8.88 10.48 -3.97
CA GLU A 121 -9.21 9.46 -2.95
C GLU A 121 -10.71 9.23 -2.81
N ASP A 122 -11.55 10.22 -3.10
CA ASP A 122 -13.01 10.06 -3.00
C ASP A 122 -13.59 9.09 -4.03
N THR A 123 -12.90 8.90 -5.15
CA THR A 123 -13.36 8.03 -6.23
C THR A 123 -12.45 6.83 -6.48
N GLN A 124 -11.16 6.95 -6.18
CA GLN A 124 -10.15 5.96 -6.57
C GLN A 124 -9.73 5.03 -5.44
N PHE A 125 -10.09 5.31 -4.18
CA PHE A 125 -9.91 4.39 -3.06
C PHE A 125 -11.24 3.87 -2.55
N TYR A 126 -11.28 2.57 -2.23
CA TYR A 126 -12.38 1.94 -1.51
C TYR A 126 -12.29 2.25 -0.01
N ASP A 127 -11.09 2.11 0.53
CA ASP A 127 -10.69 2.46 1.89
C ASP A 127 -9.28 3.06 1.87
N GLY A 128 -8.59 3.08 2.99
CA GLY A 128 -7.28 3.70 3.07
C GLY A 128 -6.16 3.00 2.28
N PHE A 129 -6.32 1.71 1.93
CA PHE A 129 -5.28 0.89 1.29
C PHE A 129 -5.76 0.13 0.05
N HIS A 130 -7.06 0.00 -0.14
CA HIS A 130 -7.61 -0.72 -1.28
C HIS A 130 -8.11 0.25 -2.33
N LEU A 131 -7.57 0.14 -3.53
CA LEU A 131 -8.02 0.93 -4.68
C LEU A 131 -9.40 0.46 -5.17
N ASP A 132 -10.25 1.40 -5.54
CA ASP A 132 -11.52 1.09 -6.21
C ASP A 132 -11.26 0.39 -7.54
N THR A 133 -11.96 -0.70 -7.79
CA THR A 133 -11.72 -1.55 -8.96
C THR A 133 -12.09 -0.89 -10.29
N ARG A 134 -12.92 0.15 -10.27
CA ARG A 134 -13.41 0.85 -11.47
C ARG A 134 -12.49 1.99 -11.90
N TYR A 135 -11.89 2.68 -10.93
CA TYR A 135 -11.16 3.93 -11.18
C TYR A 135 -9.70 3.89 -10.71
N GLY A 136 -9.46 3.48 -9.46
CA GLY A 136 -8.12 3.48 -8.89
C GLY A 136 -7.26 2.34 -9.41
N LEU A 137 -7.80 1.13 -9.44
CA LEU A 137 -7.05 -0.05 -9.88
C LEU A 137 -6.60 -0.01 -11.34
N PRO A 138 -7.40 0.45 -12.32
CA PRO A 138 -6.93 0.61 -13.69
C PRO A 138 -5.75 1.57 -13.80
N GLN A 139 -5.83 2.76 -13.18
CA GLN A 139 -4.72 3.74 -13.17
C GLN A 139 -3.46 3.14 -12.53
N TRP A 140 -3.62 2.46 -11.38
CA TRP A 140 -2.51 1.77 -10.72
C TRP A 140 -1.86 0.72 -11.60
N THR A 141 -2.67 -0.08 -12.27
CA THR A 141 -2.20 -1.13 -13.19
C THR A 141 -1.36 -0.54 -14.31
N GLU A 142 -1.80 0.55 -14.92
CA GLU A 142 -1.03 1.26 -15.95
C GLU A 142 0.30 1.80 -15.42
N THR A 143 0.28 2.43 -14.24
CA THR A 143 1.47 2.98 -13.57
C THR A 143 2.49 1.88 -13.28
N LEU A 144 2.04 0.78 -12.68
CA LEU A 144 2.91 -0.35 -12.32
C LEU A 144 3.52 -1.01 -13.56
N PHE A 145 2.72 -1.31 -14.57
CA PHE A 145 3.24 -1.94 -15.80
C PHE A 145 4.15 -1.01 -16.61
N ALA A 146 3.96 0.31 -16.53
CA ALA A 146 4.90 1.25 -17.14
C ALA A 146 6.28 1.21 -16.48
N ALA A 147 6.33 1.01 -15.14
CA ALA A 147 7.59 0.93 -14.39
C ALA A 147 8.30 -0.42 -14.53
N LEU A 148 7.60 -1.49 -14.89
CA LEU A 148 8.15 -2.85 -15.03
C LEU A 148 8.67 -3.17 -16.45
N ARG A 149 8.54 -2.27 -17.41
CA ARG A 149 9.03 -2.41 -18.78
C ARG A 149 10.47 -1.95 -18.91
#